data_87240c4a7f2fe99aa24e2b1dab85c959
#
_entry.id   87240c4a7f2fe99aa24e2b1dab85c959
#
_cell.length_a   1.000
_cell.length_b   1.000
_cell.length_c   1.000
_cell.angle_alpha   90.00
_cell.angle_beta   90.00
_cell.angle_gamma   90.00
#
_symmetry.space_group_name_H-M   'P 1'
#
loop_
_entity.id
_entity.type
_entity.pdbx_description
1 polymer ?
#
loop_
_entity_poly.entity_id
_entity_poly.type
_entity_poly.pdbx_seq_one_letter_code
_entity_poly.pdbx_strand_id
1 'polypeptide(L)'
;PQLDAGSTLLWHSPRPMSAAAIVQGSHSKVFVKRHHRLVRSAACLQEEHHFITHLAKAGVPVTQLLHSHDDQTAIEHGDWTYELHAVADGQDLYRDAPSWTLLTEVERARAAGRMLATLHRASSSYHAPQRSTHLLVARDELIRAEDPIATLKADLGIRPGLARYLSRIPWEQQLQRSVMPWHTGLAARLQAEPRLWAHNDWHVSNLLWGHGENAIQ
;
A
#
# COMPACT_ATOMS: atom_id res chain seq x y z
N PRO A 1 -22.16 3.65 -6.82
CA PRO A 1 -22.79 4.70 -5.98
C PRO A 1 -22.65 6.02 -6.67
N GLN A 2 -23.74 6.76 -6.75
CA GLN A 2 -23.75 8.07 -7.35
C GLN A 2 -23.45 9.09 -6.24
N LEU A 3 -22.34 9.80 -6.36
CA LEU A 3 -22.05 10.99 -5.56
C LEU A 3 -22.70 12.15 -6.28
N ASP A 4 -23.67 12.77 -5.65
CA ASP A 4 -24.45 13.89 -6.18
C ASP A 4 -24.18 15.18 -5.39
N ALA A 5 -24.79 16.26 -5.79
CA ALA A 5 -24.65 17.57 -5.12
C ALA A 5 -25.16 17.59 -3.66
N GLY A 6 -25.92 16.57 -3.24
CA GLY A 6 -26.42 16.39 -1.88
C GLY A 6 -25.49 15.53 -0.99
N SER A 7 -24.37 15.06 -1.53
CA SER A 7 -23.43 14.22 -0.78
C SER A 7 -22.76 14.99 0.35
N THR A 8 -22.63 14.35 1.51
CA THR A 8 -22.06 14.95 2.73
C THR A 8 -20.73 14.31 3.08
N LEU A 9 -19.72 15.14 3.32
CA LEU A 9 -18.43 14.71 3.82
C LEU A 9 -18.54 14.35 5.31
N LEU A 10 -18.31 13.09 5.66
CA LEU A 10 -18.37 12.61 7.04
C LEU A 10 -16.99 12.61 7.73
N TRP A 11 -15.94 12.35 6.98
CA TRP A 11 -14.58 12.28 7.47
C TRP A 11 -13.58 12.48 6.34
N HIS A 12 -12.42 13.03 6.64
CA HIS A 12 -11.28 13.10 5.73
C HIS A 12 -9.97 12.83 6.44
N SER A 13 -9.01 12.24 5.71
CA SER A 13 -7.65 12.00 6.19
C SER A 13 -6.81 13.28 6.12
N PRO A 14 -6.03 13.59 7.16
CA PRO A 14 -5.09 14.71 7.15
C PRO A 14 -3.76 14.39 6.42
N ARG A 15 -3.58 13.19 5.86
CA ARG A 15 -2.30 12.73 5.29
C ARG A 15 -1.96 13.48 4.00
N PRO A 16 -0.70 13.96 3.82
CA PRO A 16 -0.33 14.82 2.70
C PRO A 16 -0.17 14.10 1.35
N MET A 17 0.16 12.81 1.35
CA MET A 17 0.50 12.06 0.13
C MET A 17 -0.71 11.49 -0.61
N SER A 18 -1.83 11.34 0.07
CA SER A 18 -3.10 10.91 -0.50
C SER A 18 -4.23 11.51 0.31
N ALA A 19 -5.23 12.08 -0.33
CA ALA A 19 -6.44 12.48 0.36
C ALA A 19 -7.42 11.31 0.35
N ALA A 20 -7.97 11.00 1.52
CA ALA A 20 -9.04 10.02 1.65
C ALA A 20 -10.22 10.65 2.40
N ALA A 21 -11.42 10.22 2.07
CA ALA A 21 -12.63 10.72 2.68
C ALA A 21 -13.71 9.64 2.77
N ILE A 22 -14.56 9.73 3.79
CA ILE A 22 -15.83 9.01 3.84
C ILE A 22 -16.93 10.01 3.46
N VAL A 23 -17.66 9.68 2.42
CA VAL A 23 -18.74 10.50 1.88
C VAL A 23 -20.06 9.75 1.98
N GLN A 24 -21.09 10.39 2.53
CA GLN A 24 -22.47 9.92 2.50
C GLN A 24 -23.11 10.37 1.20
N GLY A 25 -23.39 9.45 0.31
CA GLY A 25 -24.27 9.69 -0.84
C GLY A 25 -25.72 9.42 -0.49
N SER A 26 -26.62 9.56 -1.48
CA SER A 26 -28.05 9.37 -1.31
C SER A 26 -28.45 7.98 -0.79
N HIS A 27 -27.72 6.94 -1.14
CA HIS A 27 -28.08 5.56 -0.84
C HIS A 27 -27.04 4.80 0.01
N SER A 28 -25.78 5.24 0.01
CA SER A 28 -24.69 4.52 0.67
C SER A 28 -23.55 5.45 1.07
N LYS A 29 -22.73 4.97 2.00
CA LYS A 29 -21.43 5.58 2.30
C LYS A 29 -20.39 4.99 1.36
N VAL A 30 -19.47 5.83 0.92
CA VAL A 30 -18.32 5.43 0.12
C VAL A 30 -17.03 5.96 0.73
N PHE A 31 -15.97 5.18 0.59
CA PHE A 31 -14.63 5.61 0.91
C PHE A 31 -13.95 6.02 -0.40
N VAL A 32 -13.61 7.30 -0.50
CA VAL A 32 -13.00 7.91 -1.68
C VAL A 32 -11.53 8.16 -1.40
N LYS A 33 -10.65 7.73 -2.28
CA LYS A 33 -9.23 8.12 -2.25
C LYS A 33 -8.86 8.91 -3.49
N ARG A 34 -7.97 9.87 -3.30
CA ARG A 34 -7.43 10.71 -4.35
C ARG A 34 -5.91 10.74 -4.25
N HIS A 35 -5.25 10.46 -5.36
CA HIS A 35 -3.80 10.51 -5.49
C HIS A 35 -3.41 11.49 -6.59
N HIS A 36 -2.27 12.16 -6.44
CA HIS A 36 -1.73 12.88 -7.58
C HIS A 36 -1.29 11.86 -8.66
N ARG A 37 -1.68 12.04 -9.91
CA ARG A 37 -1.44 11.08 -11.01
C ARG A 37 0.04 10.74 -11.22
N LEU A 38 0.96 11.67 -10.91
CA LEU A 38 2.41 11.41 -10.95
C LEU A 38 2.89 10.47 -9.82
N VAL A 39 2.10 10.31 -8.76
CA VAL A 39 2.36 9.38 -7.67
C VAL A 39 1.70 8.03 -7.94
N ARG A 40 0.44 8.04 -8.35
CA ARG A 40 -0.34 6.83 -8.72
C ARG A 40 -1.23 7.14 -9.91
N SER A 41 -0.89 6.64 -11.09
CA SER A 41 -1.75 6.69 -12.27
C SER A 41 -2.91 5.70 -12.16
N ALA A 42 -3.95 5.86 -12.97
CA ALA A 42 -5.04 4.88 -13.02
C ALA A 42 -4.55 3.48 -13.38
N ALA A 43 -3.61 3.36 -14.31
CA ALA A 43 -3.02 2.08 -14.67
C ALA A 43 -2.31 1.41 -13.48
N CYS A 44 -1.56 2.17 -12.67
CA CYS A 44 -0.92 1.66 -11.46
C CYS A 44 -1.94 1.16 -10.43
N LEU A 45 -3.03 1.93 -10.21
CA LEU A 45 -4.08 1.52 -9.29
C LEU A 45 -4.83 0.29 -9.79
N GLN A 46 -5.09 0.17 -11.09
CA GLN A 46 -5.74 -1.02 -11.66
C GLN A 46 -4.93 -2.29 -11.42
N GLU A 47 -3.60 -2.23 -11.45
CA GLU A 47 -2.77 -3.40 -11.09
C GLU A 47 -2.95 -3.78 -9.61
N GLU A 48 -3.00 -2.81 -8.69
CA GLU A 48 -3.33 -3.06 -7.28
C GLU A 48 -4.74 -3.63 -7.12
N HIS A 49 -5.71 -3.10 -7.88
CA HIS A 49 -7.10 -3.54 -7.85
C HIS A 49 -7.27 -4.97 -8.37
N HIS A 50 -6.49 -5.39 -9.36
CA HIS A 50 -6.46 -6.80 -9.77
C HIS A 50 -5.99 -7.72 -8.64
N PHE A 51 -4.98 -7.30 -7.89
CA PHE A 51 -4.52 -8.04 -6.72
C PHE A 51 -5.56 -8.08 -5.60
N ILE A 52 -6.20 -6.95 -5.27
CA ILE A 52 -7.29 -6.89 -4.29
C ILE A 52 -8.44 -7.81 -4.71
N THR A 53 -8.81 -7.81 -5.99
CA THR A 53 -9.86 -8.68 -6.54
C THR A 53 -9.48 -10.17 -6.43
N HIS A 54 -8.20 -10.51 -6.67
CA HIS A 54 -7.70 -11.87 -6.48
C HIS A 54 -7.81 -12.29 -5.01
N LEU A 55 -7.39 -11.45 -4.08
CA LEU A 55 -7.49 -11.70 -2.64
C LEU A 55 -8.96 -11.90 -2.19
N ALA A 56 -9.87 -11.05 -2.66
CA ALA A 56 -11.31 -11.20 -2.39
C ALA A 56 -11.85 -12.54 -2.87
N LYS A 57 -11.50 -12.96 -4.09
CA LYS A 57 -11.89 -14.27 -4.65
C LYS A 57 -11.31 -15.45 -3.86
N ALA A 58 -10.16 -15.26 -3.23
CA ALA A 58 -9.54 -16.25 -2.34
C ALA A 58 -10.10 -16.23 -0.92
N GLY A 59 -11.11 -15.40 -0.63
CA GLY A 59 -11.76 -15.31 0.68
C GLY A 59 -10.97 -14.49 1.71
N VAL A 60 -9.97 -13.70 1.28
CA VAL A 60 -9.30 -12.76 2.17
C VAL A 60 -10.20 -11.53 2.37
N PRO A 61 -10.47 -11.10 3.60
CA PRO A 61 -11.26 -9.90 3.84
C PRO A 61 -10.47 -8.66 3.41
N VAL A 62 -10.90 -8.07 2.30
CA VAL A 62 -10.35 -6.83 1.73
C VAL A 62 -11.49 -5.90 1.40
N THR A 63 -11.20 -4.59 1.32
CA THR A 63 -12.21 -3.61 0.95
C THR A 63 -12.75 -3.86 -0.45
N GLN A 64 -14.06 -3.76 -0.61
CA GLN A 64 -14.72 -3.92 -1.90
C GLN A 64 -14.47 -2.68 -2.78
N LEU A 65 -13.92 -2.91 -3.96
CA LEU A 65 -13.78 -1.87 -4.99
C LEU A 65 -15.14 -1.55 -5.61
N LEU A 66 -15.35 -0.27 -5.88
CA LEU A 66 -16.54 0.21 -6.58
C LEU A 66 -16.15 0.62 -8.01
N HIS A 67 -17.03 0.32 -8.95
CA HIS A 67 -16.80 0.56 -10.37
C HIS A 67 -17.54 1.80 -10.85
N SER A 68 -16.98 2.50 -11.82
CA SER A 68 -17.65 3.54 -12.57
C SER A 68 -18.72 2.97 -13.51
N HIS A 69 -19.44 3.84 -14.23
CA HIS A 69 -20.35 3.40 -15.28
C HIS A 69 -19.66 2.68 -16.43
N ASP A 70 -18.38 2.98 -16.67
CA ASP A 70 -17.55 2.37 -17.71
C ASP A 70 -16.73 1.19 -17.18
N ASP A 71 -17.16 0.62 -16.04
CA ASP A 71 -16.50 -0.52 -15.38
C ASP A 71 -15.04 -0.28 -14.96
N GLN A 72 -14.66 0.99 -14.73
CA GLN A 72 -13.32 1.35 -14.27
C GLN A 72 -13.27 1.43 -12.75
N THR A 73 -12.23 0.88 -12.14
CA THR A 73 -11.99 0.96 -10.68
C THR A 73 -11.12 2.14 -10.27
N ALA A 74 -10.44 2.77 -11.24
CA ALA A 74 -9.64 3.97 -11.05
C ALA A 74 -9.88 4.94 -12.20
N ILE A 75 -10.08 6.23 -11.89
CA ILE A 75 -10.40 7.27 -12.86
C ILE A 75 -9.44 8.43 -12.71
N GLU A 76 -8.90 8.92 -13.82
CA GLU A 76 -8.13 10.18 -13.83
C GLU A 76 -9.04 11.35 -14.15
N HIS A 77 -8.92 12.42 -13.35
CA HIS A 77 -9.56 13.70 -13.60
C HIS A 77 -8.61 14.84 -13.23
N GLY A 78 -8.25 15.64 -14.21
CA GLY A 78 -7.20 16.67 -14.06
C GLY A 78 -5.88 16.07 -13.65
N ASP A 79 -5.30 16.57 -12.56
CA ASP A 79 -4.02 16.08 -12.02
C ASP A 79 -4.18 14.92 -11.02
N TRP A 80 -5.38 14.38 -10.88
CA TRP A 80 -5.72 13.44 -9.83
C TRP A 80 -6.24 12.13 -10.38
N THR A 81 -5.90 11.06 -9.68
CA THR A 81 -6.47 9.72 -9.84
C THR A 81 -7.36 9.42 -8.64
N TYR A 82 -8.55 8.93 -8.91
CA TYR A 82 -9.57 8.60 -7.92
C TYR A 82 -9.85 7.12 -7.90
N GLU A 83 -10.03 6.56 -6.72
CA GLU A 83 -10.56 5.23 -6.48
C GLU A 83 -11.65 5.28 -5.42
N LEU A 84 -12.65 4.41 -5.55
CA LEU A 84 -13.76 4.32 -4.63
C LEU A 84 -13.86 2.90 -4.08
N HIS A 85 -14.11 2.82 -2.77
CA HIS A 85 -14.35 1.56 -2.08
C HIS A 85 -15.67 1.65 -1.31
N ALA A 86 -16.34 0.51 -1.11
CA ALA A 86 -17.34 0.42 -0.09
C ALA A 86 -16.70 0.70 1.29
N VAL A 87 -17.41 1.35 2.17
CA VAL A 87 -16.96 1.47 3.56
C VAL A 87 -17.03 0.09 4.18
N ALA A 88 -15.89 -0.43 4.62
CA ALA A 88 -15.82 -1.75 5.23
C ALA A 88 -16.51 -1.76 6.60
N ASP A 89 -17.15 -2.88 6.92
CA ASP A 89 -17.68 -3.14 8.26
C ASP A 89 -16.52 -3.50 9.18
N GLY A 90 -16.25 -2.65 10.15
CA GLY A 90 -15.16 -2.86 11.08
C GLY A 90 -14.83 -1.61 11.87
N GLN A 91 -14.12 -1.80 12.94
CA GLN A 91 -13.71 -0.71 13.83
C GLN A 91 -12.28 -0.30 13.49
N ASP A 92 -12.09 0.98 13.18
CA ASP A 92 -10.77 1.60 13.09
C ASP A 92 -10.31 2.00 14.50
N LEU A 93 -9.81 1.01 15.24
CA LEU A 93 -9.40 1.18 16.64
C LEU A 93 -8.19 2.11 16.80
N TYR A 94 -7.46 2.35 15.74
CA TYR A 94 -6.21 3.13 15.75
C TYR A 94 -6.33 4.41 14.91
N ARG A 95 -7.55 4.87 14.63
CA ARG A 95 -7.84 6.05 13.80
C ARG A 95 -7.07 7.30 14.25
N ASP A 96 -7.06 7.54 15.55
CA ASP A 96 -6.47 8.73 16.16
C ASP A 96 -5.06 8.46 16.74
N ALA A 97 -4.57 7.23 16.57
CA ALA A 97 -3.23 6.88 17.02
C ALA A 97 -2.18 7.32 15.99
N PRO A 98 -0.98 7.69 16.44
CA PRO A 98 0.15 7.92 15.53
C PRO A 98 0.39 6.70 14.64
N SER A 99 0.80 6.92 13.39
CA SER A 99 1.24 5.82 12.52
C SER A 99 2.36 5.04 13.22
N TRP A 100 2.37 3.71 13.01
CA TRP A 100 3.35 2.81 13.65
C TRP A 100 3.22 2.69 15.17
N THR A 101 2.07 3.02 15.74
CA THR A 101 1.74 2.68 17.13
C THR A 101 1.94 1.19 17.36
N LEU A 102 2.64 0.85 18.44
CA LEU A 102 2.90 -0.54 18.79
C LEU A 102 1.61 -1.28 19.16
N LEU A 103 1.49 -2.48 18.65
CA LEU A 103 0.42 -3.40 19.01
C LEU A 103 0.82 -4.12 20.31
N THR A 104 0.27 -3.66 21.42
CA THR A 104 0.64 -4.14 22.77
C THR A 104 -0.16 -5.38 23.20
N GLU A 105 -1.37 -5.56 22.65
CA GLU A 105 -2.21 -6.71 22.97
C GLU A 105 -1.78 -7.94 22.17
N VAL A 106 -1.33 -8.95 22.90
CA VAL A 106 -0.81 -10.21 22.31
C VAL A 106 -1.82 -10.88 21.39
N GLU A 107 -3.11 -10.90 21.74
CA GLU A 107 -4.12 -11.56 20.91
C GLU A 107 -4.39 -10.78 19.62
N ARG A 108 -4.36 -9.46 19.65
CA ARG A 108 -4.45 -8.65 18.43
C ARG A 108 -3.20 -8.83 17.55
N ALA A 109 -2.01 -8.89 18.16
CA ALA A 109 -0.79 -9.18 17.42
C ALA A 109 -0.84 -10.55 16.73
N ARG A 110 -1.36 -11.56 17.42
CA ARG A 110 -1.59 -12.89 16.83
C ARG A 110 -2.62 -12.86 15.70
N ALA A 111 -3.72 -12.12 15.88
CA ALA A 111 -4.75 -11.97 14.85
C ALA A 111 -4.19 -11.28 13.60
N ALA A 112 -3.45 -10.20 13.78
CA ALA A 112 -2.77 -9.50 12.69
C ALA A 112 -1.78 -10.42 11.95
N GLY A 113 -0.98 -11.19 12.69
CA GLY A 113 -0.04 -12.16 12.10
C GLY A 113 -0.73 -13.29 11.34
N ARG A 114 -1.82 -13.84 11.88
CA ARG A 114 -2.64 -14.86 11.18
C ARG A 114 -3.23 -14.31 9.88
N MET A 115 -3.75 -13.08 9.91
CA MET A 115 -4.32 -12.46 8.72
C MET A 115 -3.25 -12.20 7.66
N LEU A 116 -2.06 -11.70 8.05
CA LEU A 116 -0.94 -11.54 7.13
C LEU A 116 -0.53 -12.87 6.49
N ALA A 117 -0.45 -13.94 7.27
CA ALA A 117 -0.15 -15.28 6.76
C ALA A 117 -1.24 -15.78 5.78
N THR A 118 -2.52 -15.46 6.05
CA THR A 118 -3.63 -15.79 5.16
C THR A 118 -3.51 -15.02 3.84
N LEU A 119 -3.20 -13.73 3.89
CA LEU A 119 -2.95 -12.90 2.72
C LEU A 119 -1.77 -13.48 1.89
N HIS A 120 -0.64 -13.76 2.51
CA HIS A 120 0.53 -14.31 1.81
C HIS A 120 0.23 -15.67 1.16
N ARG A 121 -0.53 -16.53 1.83
CA ARG A 121 -0.97 -17.81 1.26
C ARG A 121 -1.85 -17.61 0.02
N ALA A 122 -2.80 -16.68 0.07
CA ALA A 122 -3.61 -16.33 -1.08
C ALA A 122 -2.79 -15.71 -2.21
N SER A 123 -1.79 -14.88 -1.86
CA SER A 123 -0.89 -14.25 -2.83
C SER A 123 -0.01 -15.23 -3.59
N SER A 124 0.25 -16.42 -3.05
CA SER A 124 1.14 -17.42 -3.70
C SER A 124 0.66 -17.87 -5.08
N SER A 125 -0.62 -17.75 -5.37
CA SER A 125 -1.23 -18.06 -6.68
C SER A 125 -1.42 -16.83 -7.58
N TYR A 126 -1.04 -15.63 -7.12
CA TYR A 126 -1.14 -14.41 -7.92
C TYR A 126 0.18 -14.11 -8.61
N HIS A 127 0.17 -14.20 -9.95
CA HIS A 127 1.34 -13.97 -10.77
C HIS A 127 1.14 -12.73 -11.63
N ALA A 128 1.82 -11.65 -11.29
CA ALA A 128 1.86 -10.43 -12.08
C ALA A 128 3.28 -9.86 -12.07
N PRO A 129 3.71 -9.15 -13.12
CA PRO A 129 5.00 -8.48 -13.13
C PRO A 129 5.13 -7.50 -11.97
N GLN A 130 6.33 -7.39 -11.41
CA GLN A 130 6.61 -6.33 -10.45
C GLN A 130 6.62 -4.98 -11.18
N ARG A 131 5.89 -4.00 -10.65
CA ARG A 131 5.85 -2.65 -11.21
C ARG A 131 7.13 -1.89 -10.92
N SER A 132 7.77 -1.38 -11.96
CA SER A 132 9.03 -0.66 -11.84
C SER A 132 8.88 0.86 -11.71
N THR A 133 7.73 1.42 -12.07
CA THR A 133 7.58 2.87 -12.27
C THR A 133 6.82 3.59 -11.14
N HIS A 134 6.24 2.88 -10.21
CA HIS A 134 5.41 3.46 -9.17
C HIS A 134 6.25 3.95 -7.98
N LEU A 135 6.09 5.23 -7.60
CA LEU A 135 6.90 5.84 -6.53
C LEU A 135 6.71 5.21 -5.14
N LEU A 136 5.51 4.74 -4.86
CA LEU A 136 5.14 4.18 -3.54
C LEU A 136 5.15 2.66 -3.50
N VAL A 137 5.52 2.00 -4.59
CA VAL A 137 5.70 0.54 -4.57
C VAL A 137 6.97 0.21 -3.81
N ALA A 138 6.85 -0.64 -2.81
CA ALA A 138 8.01 -1.22 -2.17
C ALA A 138 8.71 -2.15 -3.16
N ARG A 139 9.97 -1.85 -3.41
CA ARG A 139 10.81 -2.58 -4.35
C ARG A 139 11.88 -3.31 -3.57
N ASP A 140 12.11 -4.55 -3.94
CA ASP A 140 13.12 -5.39 -3.26
C ASP A 140 14.47 -5.43 -4.00
N GLU A 141 14.61 -4.75 -5.15
CA GLU A 141 15.81 -4.81 -5.97
C GLU A 141 17.06 -4.36 -5.23
N LEU A 142 16.97 -3.28 -4.42
CA LEU A 142 18.12 -2.82 -3.65
C LEU A 142 18.51 -3.81 -2.54
N ILE A 143 17.51 -4.44 -1.90
CA ILE A 143 17.75 -5.40 -0.83
C ILE A 143 18.34 -6.70 -1.40
N ARG A 144 17.90 -7.10 -2.60
CA ARG A 144 18.37 -8.30 -3.30
C ARG A 144 19.63 -8.08 -4.13
N ALA A 145 20.05 -6.85 -4.34
CA ALA A 145 21.26 -6.56 -5.09
C ALA A 145 22.51 -7.07 -4.36
N GLU A 146 23.47 -7.61 -5.08
CA GLU A 146 24.78 -7.92 -4.52
C GLU A 146 25.50 -6.66 -4.02
N ASP A 147 25.40 -5.59 -4.79
CA ASP A 147 25.87 -4.25 -4.42
C ASP A 147 24.71 -3.24 -4.51
N PRO A 148 24.01 -2.97 -3.39
CA PRO A 148 22.90 -2.01 -3.37
C PRO A 148 23.36 -0.56 -3.65
N ILE A 149 24.60 -0.21 -3.34
CA ILE A 149 25.13 1.14 -3.60
C ILE A 149 25.32 1.34 -5.11
N ALA A 150 25.93 0.38 -5.79
CA ALA A 150 26.09 0.43 -7.24
C ALA A 150 24.73 0.40 -7.94
N THR A 151 23.79 -0.41 -7.47
CA THR A 151 22.42 -0.48 -8.02
C THR A 151 21.68 0.84 -7.86
N LEU A 152 21.73 1.45 -6.67
CA LEU A 152 21.11 2.77 -6.44
C LEU A 152 21.76 3.84 -7.33
N LYS A 153 23.08 3.83 -7.46
CA LYS A 153 23.83 4.76 -8.29
C LYS A 153 23.40 4.68 -9.76
N ALA A 154 23.22 3.49 -10.30
CA ALA A 154 22.69 3.28 -11.65
C ALA A 154 21.25 3.83 -11.80
N ASP A 155 20.41 3.66 -10.79
CA ASP A 155 19.02 4.14 -10.78
C ASP A 155 18.90 5.68 -10.75
N LEU A 156 19.91 6.40 -10.26
CA LEU A 156 19.86 7.86 -10.16
C LEU A 156 19.70 8.55 -11.52
N GLY A 157 20.17 7.92 -12.60
CA GLY A 157 20.00 8.45 -13.95
C GLY A 157 18.56 8.63 -14.40
N ILE A 158 17.67 7.78 -13.91
CA ILE A 158 16.22 7.81 -14.21
C ILE A 158 15.38 8.47 -13.11
N ARG A 159 16.04 8.96 -12.03
CA ARG A 159 15.39 9.57 -10.85
C ARG A 159 15.99 10.94 -10.52
N PRO A 160 15.79 11.96 -11.35
CA PRO A 160 16.48 13.26 -11.21
C PRO A 160 16.21 13.97 -9.88
N GLY A 161 15.01 13.79 -9.30
CA GLY A 161 14.68 14.34 -7.98
C GLY A 161 15.51 13.70 -6.86
N LEU A 162 15.62 12.37 -6.88
CA LEU A 162 16.44 11.62 -5.93
C LEU A 162 17.93 11.94 -6.11
N ALA A 163 18.40 11.98 -7.34
CA ALA A 163 19.78 12.36 -7.65
C ALA A 163 20.15 13.74 -7.08
N ARG A 164 19.25 14.73 -7.28
CA ARG A 164 19.42 16.09 -6.74
C ARG A 164 19.45 16.11 -5.21
N TYR A 165 18.59 15.31 -4.57
CA TYR A 165 18.60 15.21 -3.12
C TYR A 165 19.89 14.58 -2.60
N LEU A 166 20.26 13.43 -3.15
CA LEU A 166 21.44 12.68 -2.72
C LEU A 166 22.76 13.38 -3.01
N SER A 167 22.83 14.24 -4.05
CA SER A 167 24.04 15.05 -4.33
C SER A 167 24.42 16.02 -3.19
N ARG A 168 23.54 16.25 -2.21
CA ARG A 168 23.76 17.18 -1.09
C ARG A 168 24.27 16.50 0.17
N ILE A 169 24.34 15.19 0.19
CA ILE A 169 24.73 14.40 1.37
C ILE A 169 25.71 13.30 0.97
N PRO A 170 26.60 12.86 1.87
CA PRO A 170 27.54 11.76 1.61
C PRO A 170 26.84 10.40 1.73
N TRP A 171 25.80 10.16 0.93
CA TRP A 171 24.89 9.02 1.05
C TRP A 171 25.59 7.67 0.84
N GLU A 172 26.59 7.58 -0.07
CA GLU A 172 27.36 6.35 -0.29
C GLU A 172 28.09 5.94 1.00
N GLN A 173 28.74 6.89 1.66
CA GLN A 173 29.43 6.62 2.94
C GLN A 173 28.45 6.25 4.05
N GLN A 174 27.28 6.89 4.09
CA GLN A 174 26.24 6.57 5.07
C GLN A 174 25.72 5.15 4.87
N LEU A 175 25.40 4.73 3.63
CA LEU A 175 24.99 3.38 3.33
C LEU A 175 26.09 2.37 3.63
N GLN A 176 27.34 2.66 3.29
CA GLN A 176 28.47 1.79 3.57
C GLN A 176 28.63 1.53 5.07
N ARG A 177 28.38 2.52 5.92
CA ARG A 177 28.52 2.39 7.38
C ARG A 177 27.31 1.76 8.04
N SER A 178 26.09 2.15 7.61
CA SER A 178 24.87 1.84 8.35
C SER A 178 24.08 0.66 7.79
N VAL A 179 24.24 0.35 6.50
CA VAL A 179 23.45 -0.71 5.81
C VAL A 179 24.32 -1.89 5.41
N MET A 180 25.47 -1.65 4.79
CA MET A 180 26.28 -2.72 4.22
C MET A 180 26.72 -3.80 5.23
N PRO A 181 27.04 -3.48 6.50
CA PRO A 181 27.37 -4.52 7.48
C PRO A 181 26.24 -5.54 7.73
N TRP A 182 24.98 -5.08 7.58
CA TRP A 182 23.79 -5.91 7.76
C TRP A 182 23.34 -6.58 6.46
N HIS A 183 23.75 -6.03 5.32
CA HIS A 183 23.38 -6.52 4.00
C HIS A 183 24.24 -7.71 3.54
N THR A 184 25.44 -7.86 4.08
CA THR A 184 26.38 -8.93 3.70
C THR A 184 25.71 -10.31 3.80
N GLY A 185 25.69 -11.04 2.70
CA GLY A 185 25.06 -12.35 2.59
C GLY A 185 23.52 -12.34 2.50
N LEU A 186 22.86 -11.18 2.65
CA LEU A 186 21.41 -11.08 2.59
C LEU A 186 20.88 -11.33 1.17
N ALA A 187 21.56 -10.82 0.16
CA ALA A 187 21.17 -11.02 -1.24
C ALA A 187 21.05 -12.51 -1.60
N ALA A 188 22.05 -13.33 -1.25
CA ALA A 188 22.04 -14.77 -1.50
C ALA A 188 20.89 -15.48 -0.75
N ARG A 189 20.63 -15.08 0.49
CA ARG A 189 19.51 -15.64 1.28
C ARG A 189 18.16 -15.30 0.67
N LEU A 190 17.97 -14.05 0.26
CA LEU A 190 16.71 -13.57 -0.33
C LEU A 190 16.46 -14.11 -1.75
N GLN A 191 17.50 -14.50 -2.48
CA GLN A 191 17.31 -15.13 -3.80
C GLN A 191 16.60 -16.49 -3.70
N ALA A 192 16.77 -17.21 -2.59
CA ALA A 192 16.07 -18.46 -2.35
C ALA A 192 14.60 -18.28 -1.94
N GLU A 193 14.19 -17.07 -1.52
CA GLU A 193 12.85 -16.80 -1.06
C GLU A 193 11.93 -16.47 -2.24
N PRO A 194 10.69 -17.00 -2.26
CA PRO A 194 9.73 -16.69 -3.30
C PRO A 194 9.32 -15.20 -3.25
N ARG A 195 9.16 -14.59 -4.41
CA ARG A 195 8.57 -13.25 -4.52
C ARG A 195 7.06 -13.36 -4.51
N LEU A 196 6.44 -12.56 -3.67
CA LEU A 196 4.99 -12.47 -3.56
C LEU A 196 4.54 -11.02 -3.71
N TRP A 197 3.36 -10.86 -4.29
CA TRP A 197 2.61 -9.63 -4.06
C TRP A 197 2.19 -9.60 -2.61
N ALA A 198 2.46 -8.50 -1.92
CA ALA A 198 2.20 -8.33 -0.51
C ALA A 198 1.63 -6.94 -0.22
N HIS A 199 1.09 -6.75 0.96
CA HIS A 199 0.52 -5.47 1.39
C HIS A 199 1.61 -4.38 1.52
N ASN A 200 2.80 -4.73 1.96
CA ASN A 200 3.99 -3.87 2.14
C ASN A 200 3.87 -2.73 3.16
N ASP A 201 2.71 -2.52 3.77
CA ASP A 201 2.48 -1.48 4.77
C ASP A 201 1.57 -2.03 5.89
N TRP A 202 1.92 -3.22 6.40
CA TRP A 202 1.12 -3.95 7.39
C TRP A 202 1.36 -3.42 8.79
N HIS A 203 0.50 -2.50 9.22
CA HIS A 203 0.51 -1.91 10.56
C HIS A 203 -0.91 -1.60 11.03
N VAL A 204 -1.05 -1.33 12.32
CA VAL A 204 -2.36 -1.24 13.01
C VAL A 204 -3.34 -0.24 12.40
N SER A 205 -2.85 0.88 11.86
CA SER A 205 -3.72 1.89 11.22
C SER A 205 -4.22 1.50 9.82
N ASN A 206 -3.77 0.37 9.29
CA ASN A 206 -4.24 -0.18 8.01
C ASN A 206 -5.11 -1.44 8.22
N LEU A 207 -5.49 -1.70 9.46
CA LEU A 207 -6.32 -2.86 9.83
C LEU A 207 -7.63 -2.38 10.44
N LEU A 208 -8.73 -2.98 10.00
CA LEU A 208 -10.03 -2.85 10.65
C LEU A 208 -10.30 -4.10 11.50
N TRP A 209 -10.96 -3.90 12.62
CA TRP A 209 -11.22 -4.94 13.59
C TRP A 209 -12.70 -5.25 13.65
N GLY A 210 -13.05 -6.52 13.62
CA GLY A 210 -14.44 -6.97 13.76
C GLY A 210 -14.97 -6.82 15.18
N HIS A 211 -16.24 -7.11 15.34
CA HIS A 211 -16.87 -7.16 16.66
C HIS A 211 -16.33 -8.36 17.45
N GLY A 212 -15.39 -8.12 18.33
CA GLY A 212 -14.66 -9.12 19.11
C GLY A 212 -13.15 -8.87 19.00
N GLU A 213 -12.42 -9.16 20.06
CA GLU A 213 -11.02 -8.72 20.22
C GLU A 213 -10.05 -9.31 19.15
N ASN A 214 -10.48 -10.31 18.38
CA ASN A 214 -9.59 -11.13 17.56
C ASN A 214 -9.95 -11.21 16.07
N ALA A 215 -10.96 -10.51 15.60
CA ALA A 215 -11.35 -10.55 14.21
C ALA A 215 -10.81 -9.34 13.45
N ILE A 216 -10.07 -9.58 12.37
CA ILE A 216 -9.65 -8.56 11.39
C ILE A 216 -10.57 -8.70 10.18
N GLN A 217 -11.09 -7.61 9.72
CA GLN A 217 -11.89 -7.49 8.51
C GLN A 217 -11.13 -6.67 7.47
#